data_a18e1e9e7611572d2e1cdf467d084186
#
_entry.id   a18e1e9e7611572d2e1cdf467d084186
#
_cell.length_a   1.000
_cell.length_b   1.000
_cell.length_c   1.000
_cell.angle_alpha   90.00
_cell.angle_beta   90.00
_cell.angle_gamma   90.00
#
_symmetry.space_group_name_H-M   'P 1'
#
loop_
_entity.id
_entity.type
_entity.pdbx_description
1 polymer ?
#
loop_
_entity_poly.entity_id
_entity_poly.type
_entity_poly.pdbx_seq_one_letter_code
_entity_poly.pdbx_strand_id
1 'polypeptide(L)'
;KERHYNFLKKISKMPKTKTSSPKNLRIPKVILITAKIFAFISTKLVTRFAAKLFVTPIKHKTPKREHEMESKSKKQIIKVAVINKEIMTYHYGNSDKKILLVHGWSGRGTQLFKIADELIRNNYSTISFDAPAHGKSPGQTSIMTDFIESILEIDKQFGPFEAIIGHSLGGMSTLNAINKGLKVKNATVIGSGDVVQDIVDDFVIKLKLNPEIGNQLRAHFEKKYGSI
;
A
#
# COMPACT_ATOMS: atom_id res chain seq x y z
N LYS A 1 -28.62 -20.20 -16.73
CA LYS A 1 -29.03 -18.76 -16.63
C LYS A 1 -29.78 -18.48 -15.33
N GLU A 2 -30.71 -19.34 -14.88
CA GLU A 2 -31.49 -19.16 -13.64
C GLU A 2 -30.61 -19.18 -12.34
N ARG A 3 -29.63 -20.06 -12.24
CA ARG A 3 -28.71 -20.09 -11.09
C ARG A 3 -27.92 -18.78 -10.92
N HIS A 4 -27.50 -18.16 -12.00
CA HIS A 4 -26.77 -16.91 -12.00
C HIS A 4 -27.66 -15.73 -11.57
N TYR A 5 -28.92 -15.71 -12.05
CA TYR A 5 -29.92 -14.71 -11.67
C TYR A 5 -30.28 -14.79 -10.17
N ASN A 6 -30.45 -15.99 -9.64
CA ASN A 6 -30.75 -16.21 -8.23
C ASN A 6 -29.60 -15.87 -7.31
N PHE A 7 -28.35 -16.05 -7.76
CA PHE A 7 -27.14 -15.62 -7.05
C PHE A 7 -27.07 -14.10 -6.95
N LEU A 8 -27.28 -13.36 -8.03
CA LEU A 8 -27.32 -11.91 -8.04
C LEU A 8 -28.46 -11.33 -7.18
N LYS A 9 -29.60 -11.95 -7.15
CA LYS A 9 -30.74 -11.58 -6.29
C LYS A 9 -30.47 -11.80 -4.80
N LYS A 10 -29.65 -12.79 -4.46
CA LYS A 10 -29.20 -13.07 -3.09
C LYS A 10 -28.17 -12.05 -2.60
N ILE A 11 -27.31 -11.57 -3.50
CA ILE A 11 -26.34 -10.50 -3.20
C ILE A 11 -27.06 -9.16 -2.95
N SER A 12 -28.11 -8.84 -3.70
CA SER A 12 -28.88 -7.59 -3.52
C SER A 12 -29.66 -7.52 -2.21
N LYS A 13 -29.90 -8.66 -1.55
CA LYS A 13 -30.56 -8.75 -0.24
C LYS A 13 -29.64 -8.86 0.96
N MET A 14 -28.31 -8.81 0.76
CA MET A 14 -27.40 -8.74 1.89
C MET A 14 -27.62 -7.41 2.64
N PRO A 15 -27.77 -7.43 3.98
CA PRO A 15 -27.91 -6.21 4.74
C PRO A 15 -26.65 -5.37 4.47
N LYS A 16 -26.87 -4.11 4.03
CA LYS A 16 -25.77 -3.12 3.93
C LYS A 16 -25.20 -2.98 5.33
N THR A 17 -24.12 -3.71 5.61
CA THR A 17 -23.32 -3.45 6.82
C THR A 17 -23.01 -1.97 6.80
N LYS A 18 -23.42 -1.26 7.86
CA LYS A 18 -22.97 0.11 8.10
C LYS A 18 -21.45 0.05 8.13
N THR A 19 -20.84 0.32 6.99
CA THR A 19 -19.41 0.60 6.92
C THR A 19 -19.20 1.82 7.79
N SER A 20 -18.67 1.62 8.99
CA SER A 20 -18.11 2.73 9.74
C SER A 20 -17.07 3.34 8.82
N SER A 21 -17.37 4.51 8.28
CA SER A 21 -16.40 5.28 7.50
C SER A 21 -15.09 5.25 8.28
N PRO A 22 -13.95 4.89 7.66
CA PRO A 22 -12.69 4.90 8.35
C PRO A 22 -12.56 6.28 8.98
N LYS A 23 -12.23 6.33 10.29
CA LYS A 23 -12.02 7.60 11.00
C LYS A 23 -11.13 8.43 10.11
N ASN A 24 -11.70 9.49 9.49
CA ASN A 24 -10.97 10.38 8.60
C ASN A 24 -9.67 10.74 9.30
N LEU A 25 -8.54 10.32 8.75
CA LEU A 25 -7.23 10.73 9.23
C LEU A 25 -7.23 12.26 9.18
N ARG A 26 -7.46 12.89 10.34
CA ARG A 26 -7.48 14.35 10.43
C ARG A 26 -6.06 14.84 10.25
N ILE A 27 -5.81 15.51 9.15
CA ILE A 27 -4.53 16.18 8.93
C ILE A 27 -4.34 17.20 10.07
N PRO A 28 -3.19 17.20 10.75
CA PRO A 28 -2.91 18.14 11.83
C PRO A 28 -3.11 19.59 11.36
N LYS A 29 -3.72 20.43 12.21
CA LYS A 29 -3.99 21.85 11.87
C LYS A 29 -2.74 22.61 11.45
N VAL A 30 -1.60 22.30 12.07
CA VAL A 30 -0.29 22.89 11.72
C VAL A 30 0.06 22.66 10.25
N ILE A 31 -0.14 21.45 9.74
CA ILE A 31 0.13 21.12 8.32
C ILE A 31 -0.79 21.93 7.41
N LEU A 32 -2.08 22.05 7.75
CA LEU A 32 -3.05 22.83 6.96
C LEU A 32 -2.71 24.33 6.95
N ILE A 33 -2.26 24.88 8.09
CA ILE A 33 -1.85 26.28 8.20
C ILE A 33 -0.58 26.51 7.38
N THR A 34 0.43 25.65 7.52
CA THR A 34 1.68 25.73 6.74
C THR A 34 1.40 25.65 5.23
N ALA A 35 0.51 24.73 4.81
CA ALA A 35 0.13 24.60 3.42
C ALA A 35 -0.51 25.89 2.88
N LYS A 36 -1.41 26.54 3.66
CA LYS A 36 -2.03 27.82 3.28
C LYS A 36 -1.01 28.96 3.19
N ILE A 37 -0.10 29.07 4.15
CA ILE A 37 0.97 30.08 4.13
C ILE A 37 1.84 29.89 2.87
N PHE A 38 2.27 28.66 2.58
CA PHE A 38 3.07 28.41 1.41
C PHE A 38 2.33 28.66 0.10
N ALA A 39 1.02 28.35 0.05
CA ALA A 39 0.18 28.67 -1.11
C ALA A 39 0.06 30.16 -1.36
N PHE A 40 0.01 30.98 -0.29
CA PHE A 40 -0.01 32.43 -0.40
C PHE A 40 1.32 33.02 -0.92
N ILE A 41 2.45 32.40 -0.50
CA ILE A 41 3.80 32.89 -0.89
C ILE A 41 4.14 32.45 -2.31
N SER A 42 3.97 31.18 -2.65
CA SER A 42 4.36 30.63 -3.96
C SER A 42 3.75 29.26 -4.23
N THR A 43 3.17 29.13 -5.42
CA THR A 43 2.66 27.84 -5.93
C THR A 43 3.74 26.77 -5.98
N LYS A 44 4.97 27.12 -6.37
CA LYS A 44 6.11 26.21 -6.38
C LYS A 44 6.48 25.72 -4.98
N LEU A 45 6.38 26.59 -3.98
CA LEU A 45 6.70 26.24 -2.59
C LEU A 45 5.67 25.27 -2.01
N VAL A 46 4.38 25.54 -2.18
CA VAL A 46 3.30 24.66 -1.70
C VAL A 46 3.32 23.31 -2.43
N THR A 47 3.60 23.29 -3.74
CA THR A 47 3.73 22.03 -4.51
C THR A 47 4.85 21.16 -3.97
N ARG A 48 6.03 21.72 -3.68
CA ARG A 48 7.15 20.97 -3.08
C ARG A 48 6.81 20.46 -1.68
N PHE A 49 6.12 21.26 -0.88
CA PHE A 49 5.67 20.87 0.44
C PHE A 49 4.67 19.72 0.37
N ALA A 50 3.66 19.83 -0.50
CA ALA A 50 2.66 18.80 -0.74
C ALA A 50 3.31 17.51 -1.28
N ALA A 51 4.27 17.63 -2.21
CA ALA A 51 5.02 16.49 -2.74
C ALA A 51 5.78 15.74 -1.64
N LYS A 52 6.45 16.44 -0.75
CA LYS A 52 7.15 15.82 0.39
C LYS A 52 6.19 15.10 1.33
N LEU A 53 5.04 15.71 1.64
CA LEU A 53 4.02 15.07 2.48
C LEU A 53 3.44 13.83 1.82
N PHE A 54 3.15 13.90 0.52
CA PHE A 54 2.54 12.80 -0.24
C PHE A 54 3.40 11.54 -0.23
N VAL A 55 4.72 11.68 -0.33
CA VAL A 55 5.65 10.53 -0.34
C VAL A 55 6.17 10.13 1.05
N THR A 56 5.69 10.79 2.13
CA THR A 56 6.13 10.49 3.49
C THR A 56 5.05 9.70 4.23
N PRO A 57 5.20 8.39 4.38
CA PRO A 57 4.21 7.58 5.09
C PRO A 57 4.22 7.88 6.59
N ILE A 58 3.03 7.82 7.20
CA ILE A 58 2.89 7.98 8.65
C ILE A 58 3.19 6.63 9.30
N LYS A 59 4.25 6.58 10.11
CA LYS A 59 4.57 5.38 10.89
C LYS A 59 3.72 5.33 12.15
N HIS A 60 3.00 4.24 12.32
CA HIS A 60 2.19 3.96 13.51
C HIS A 60 2.80 2.80 14.29
N LYS A 61 2.63 2.81 15.62
CA LYS A 61 2.97 1.66 16.47
C LYS A 61 2.16 0.44 16.02
N THR A 62 2.78 -0.74 16.04
CA THR A 62 2.09 -2.00 15.73
C THR A 62 0.96 -2.23 16.75
N PRO A 63 -0.30 -2.39 16.30
CA PRO A 63 -1.41 -2.68 17.19
C PRO A 63 -1.27 -4.06 17.85
N LYS A 64 -1.76 -4.21 19.07
CA LYS A 64 -1.69 -5.48 19.83
C LYS A 64 -2.19 -6.70 19.04
N ARG A 65 -3.23 -6.51 18.22
CA ARG A 65 -3.81 -7.57 17.37
C ARG A 65 -2.86 -8.14 16.31
N GLU A 66 -1.78 -7.44 15.99
CA GLU A 66 -0.79 -7.85 14.98
C GLU A 66 0.47 -8.46 15.61
N HIS A 67 0.61 -8.37 16.95
CA HIS A 67 1.81 -8.83 17.65
C HIS A 67 2.01 -10.34 17.55
N GLU A 68 0.95 -11.13 17.47
CA GLU A 68 1.06 -12.59 17.35
C GLU A 68 1.73 -12.98 16.03
N MET A 69 1.24 -12.48 14.89
CA MET A 69 1.89 -12.69 13.61
C MET A 69 3.34 -12.18 13.62
N GLU A 70 3.57 -10.98 14.17
CA GLU A 70 4.91 -10.39 14.24
C GLU A 70 5.89 -11.25 15.05
N SER A 71 5.47 -11.76 16.20
CA SER A 71 6.32 -12.56 17.10
C SER A 71 6.62 -13.96 16.55
N LYS A 72 5.66 -14.57 15.87
CA LYS A 72 5.77 -15.89 15.26
C LYS A 72 6.48 -15.87 13.89
N SER A 73 6.65 -14.70 13.29
CA SER A 73 7.34 -14.58 11.99
C SER A 73 8.86 -14.61 12.17
N LYS A 74 9.57 -15.34 11.28
CA LYS A 74 10.98 -15.12 11.04
C LYS A 74 11.14 -13.79 10.30
N LYS A 75 11.90 -12.87 10.88
CA LYS A 75 12.12 -11.51 10.34
C LYS A 75 13.47 -11.45 9.66
N GLN A 76 13.52 -10.78 8.52
CA GLN A 76 14.76 -10.56 7.77
C GLN A 76 14.74 -9.21 7.08
N ILE A 77 15.86 -8.48 7.14
CA ILE A 77 16.06 -7.30 6.30
C ILE A 77 16.70 -7.76 5.00
N ILE A 78 16.13 -7.30 3.88
CA ILE A 78 16.69 -7.53 2.55
C ILE A 78 16.94 -6.19 1.85
N LYS A 79 17.93 -6.16 0.97
CA LYS A 79 18.23 -5.01 0.13
C LYS A 79 17.50 -5.14 -1.21
N VAL A 80 16.74 -4.13 -1.59
CA VAL A 80 16.17 -3.96 -2.92
C VAL A 80 17.14 -3.14 -3.75
N ALA A 81 18.02 -3.84 -4.48
CA ALA A 81 19.18 -3.24 -5.12
C ALA A 81 18.81 -2.13 -6.13
N VAL A 82 17.77 -2.34 -6.93
CA VAL A 82 17.32 -1.42 -8.00
C VAL A 82 17.01 -0.02 -7.48
N ILE A 83 16.42 0.06 -6.27
CA ILE A 83 16.08 1.34 -5.63
C ILE A 83 17.04 1.73 -4.52
N ASN A 84 18.07 0.92 -4.26
CA ASN A 84 19.05 1.08 -3.18
C ASN A 84 18.41 1.32 -1.80
N LYS A 85 17.36 0.56 -1.48
CA LYS A 85 16.64 0.63 -0.20
C LYS A 85 16.60 -0.74 0.48
N GLU A 86 16.40 -0.73 1.79
CA GLU A 86 16.21 -1.93 2.58
C GLU A 86 14.76 -2.04 3.05
N ILE A 87 14.28 -3.28 3.16
CA ILE A 87 12.93 -3.59 3.64
C ILE A 87 12.97 -4.71 4.67
N MET A 88 12.07 -4.65 5.64
CA MET A 88 11.81 -5.72 6.60
C MET A 88 10.81 -6.70 6.01
N THR A 89 11.15 -7.98 5.99
CA THR A 89 10.26 -9.08 5.59
C THR A 89 9.85 -9.93 6.79
N TYR A 90 8.66 -10.52 6.72
CA TYR A 90 8.05 -11.39 7.73
C TYR A 90 7.66 -12.70 7.07
N HIS A 91 8.29 -13.80 7.49
CA HIS A 91 8.00 -15.16 7.01
C HIS A 91 7.18 -15.86 8.09
N TYR A 92 5.90 -16.11 7.83
CA TYR A 92 4.96 -16.67 8.78
C TYR A 92 4.40 -18.00 8.29
N GLY A 93 4.57 -19.07 9.09
CA GLY A 93 4.27 -20.45 8.75
C GLY A 93 5.45 -21.16 8.07
N ASN A 94 5.30 -22.49 7.85
CA ASN A 94 6.37 -23.38 7.39
C ASN A 94 5.99 -24.19 6.14
N SER A 95 4.90 -23.85 5.46
CA SER A 95 4.47 -24.55 4.24
C SER A 95 5.30 -24.08 3.04
N ASP A 96 5.59 -25.00 2.12
CA ASP A 96 6.22 -24.69 0.83
C ASP A 96 5.29 -23.89 -0.10
N LYS A 97 3.96 -23.96 0.14
CA LYS A 97 2.96 -23.18 -0.59
C LYS A 97 2.90 -21.77 -0.03
N LYS A 98 3.61 -20.85 -0.67
CA LYS A 98 3.79 -19.47 -0.19
C LYS A 98 2.83 -18.50 -0.85
N ILE A 99 2.31 -17.56 -0.05
CA ILE A 99 1.48 -16.44 -0.53
C ILE A 99 2.14 -15.13 -0.10
N LEU A 100 2.28 -14.19 -1.04
CA LEU A 100 2.81 -12.86 -0.75
C LEU A 100 1.67 -11.92 -0.35
N LEU A 101 1.83 -11.23 0.79
CA LEU A 101 0.89 -10.22 1.27
C LEU A 101 1.49 -8.83 1.18
N VAL A 102 0.78 -7.91 0.52
CA VAL A 102 1.24 -6.55 0.24
C VAL A 102 0.31 -5.53 0.88
N HIS A 103 0.82 -4.77 1.83
CA HIS A 103 0.05 -3.75 2.57
C HIS A 103 -0.18 -2.47 1.75
N GLY A 104 -1.12 -1.62 2.20
CA GLY A 104 -1.38 -0.31 1.62
C GLY A 104 -0.51 0.82 2.19
N TRP A 105 -0.74 2.05 1.71
CA TRP A 105 -0.03 3.25 2.18
C TRP A 105 -0.14 3.43 3.70
N SER A 106 0.94 3.83 4.33
CA SER A 106 1.09 3.94 5.79
C SER A 106 0.76 2.65 6.57
N GLY A 107 0.68 1.52 5.87
CA GLY A 107 0.49 0.19 6.47
C GLY A 107 1.81 -0.45 6.93
N ARG A 108 1.80 -1.76 7.08
CA ARG A 108 2.96 -2.58 7.45
C ARG A 108 2.74 -4.05 7.10
N GLY A 109 3.79 -4.85 7.09
CA GLY A 109 3.75 -6.26 6.72
C GLY A 109 2.79 -7.11 7.54
N THR A 110 2.58 -6.77 8.81
CA THR A 110 1.65 -7.49 9.71
C THR A 110 0.18 -7.04 9.59
N GLN A 111 -0.12 -6.02 8.78
CA GLN A 111 -1.47 -5.44 8.68
C GLN A 111 -2.53 -6.45 8.24
N LEU A 112 -2.16 -7.39 7.37
CA LEU A 112 -3.06 -8.41 6.84
C LEU A 112 -3.06 -9.70 7.68
N PHE A 113 -2.77 -9.62 8.98
CA PHE A 113 -2.62 -10.76 9.89
C PHE A 113 -3.80 -11.72 9.88
N LYS A 114 -5.06 -11.24 9.81
CA LYS A 114 -6.24 -12.13 9.76
C LYS A 114 -6.27 -13.00 8.52
N ILE A 115 -5.82 -12.44 7.38
CA ILE A 115 -5.70 -13.20 6.14
C ILE A 115 -4.54 -14.20 6.28
N ALA A 116 -3.41 -13.76 6.84
CA ALA A 116 -2.27 -14.64 7.11
C ALA A 116 -2.67 -15.82 8.00
N ASP A 117 -3.35 -15.57 9.12
CA ASP A 117 -3.80 -16.61 10.05
C ASP A 117 -4.73 -17.62 9.36
N GLU A 118 -5.63 -17.16 8.48
CA GLU A 118 -6.50 -18.05 7.72
C GLU A 118 -5.73 -18.89 6.70
N LEU A 119 -4.75 -18.30 6.03
CA LEU A 119 -3.87 -19.01 5.11
C LEU A 119 -3.04 -20.08 5.82
N ILE A 120 -2.51 -19.78 7.02
CA ILE A 120 -1.80 -20.77 7.85
C ILE A 120 -2.70 -21.95 8.20
N ARG A 121 -3.96 -21.69 8.61
CA ARG A 121 -4.94 -22.77 8.90
C ARG A 121 -5.24 -23.65 7.69
N ASN A 122 -5.10 -23.10 6.49
CA ASN A 122 -5.30 -23.81 5.23
C ASN A 122 -3.98 -24.36 4.63
N ASN A 123 -2.95 -24.56 5.46
CA ASN A 123 -1.68 -25.16 5.08
C ASN A 123 -0.89 -24.35 4.02
N TYR A 124 -0.98 -23.02 4.06
CA TYR A 124 -0.08 -22.12 3.36
C TYR A 124 0.90 -21.49 4.35
N SER A 125 1.99 -20.92 3.85
CA SER A 125 2.80 -19.94 4.55
C SER A 125 2.65 -18.59 3.90
N THR A 126 2.97 -17.52 4.61
CA THR A 126 2.92 -16.18 4.04
C THR A 126 4.26 -15.48 4.16
N ILE A 127 4.60 -14.71 3.14
CA ILE A 127 5.64 -13.69 3.20
C ILE A 127 4.94 -12.34 3.10
N SER A 128 5.28 -11.43 3.99
CA SER A 128 4.86 -10.05 3.93
C SER A 128 6.05 -9.14 4.21
N PHE A 129 5.93 -7.86 3.95
CA PHE A 129 7.02 -6.92 4.15
C PHE A 129 6.52 -5.55 4.54
N ASP A 130 7.37 -4.78 5.19
CA ASP A 130 7.20 -3.34 5.31
C ASP A 130 7.86 -2.69 4.10
N ALA A 131 7.12 -1.99 3.27
CA ALA A 131 7.68 -1.25 2.15
C ALA A 131 8.69 -0.18 2.64
N PRO A 132 9.57 0.35 1.78
CA PRO A 132 10.50 1.40 2.19
C PRO A 132 9.82 2.53 2.96
N ALA A 133 10.42 2.99 4.05
CA ALA A 133 9.90 3.99 4.97
C ALA A 133 8.61 3.61 5.74
N HIS A 134 8.07 2.40 5.58
CA HIS A 134 6.93 1.89 6.35
C HIS A 134 7.38 0.99 7.50
N GLY A 135 6.50 0.81 8.49
CA GLY A 135 6.72 -0.12 9.60
C GLY A 135 8.13 -0.04 10.18
N LYS A 136 8.86 -1.15 10.15
CA LYS A 136 10.25 -1.28 10.61
C LYS A 136 11.29 -1.09 9.50
N SER A 137 10.87 -0.92 8.25
CA SER A 137 11.78 -0.61 7.16
C SER A 137 12.40 0.78 7.34
N PRO A 138 13.70 0.93 7.05
CA PRO A 138 14.37 2.22 7.11
C PRO A 138 13.87 3.19 6.03
N GLY A 139 14.26 4.47 6.16
CA GLY A 139 13.93 5.52 5.22
C GLY A 139 12.86 6.48 5.71
N GLN A 140 12.63 7.53 4.91
CA GLN A 140 11.69 8.61 5.21
C GLN A 140 10.60 8.76 4.17
N THR A 141 10.85 8.32 2.93
CA THR A 141 9.93 8.46 1.81
C THR A 141 9.75 7.16 1.05
N SER A 142 8.56 7.00 0.49
CA SER A 142 8.22 5.88 -0.38
C SER A 142 7.29 6.35 -1.51
N ILE A 143 7.32 5.62 -2.61
CA ILE A 143 6.44 5.80 -3.76
C ILE A 143 5.96 4.44 -4.26
N MET A 144 4.99 4.41 -5.17
CA MET A 144 4.44 3.16 -5.69
C MET A 144 5.52 2.28 -6.34
N THR A 145 6.48 2.87 -7.04
CA THR A 145 7.59 2.12 -7.65
C THR A 145 8.47 1.42 -6.61
N ASP A 146 8.63 1.97 -5.41
CA ASP A 146 9.33 1.29 -4.31
C ASP A 146 8.63 0.00 -3.89
N PHE A 147 7.28 -0.01 -3.86
CA PHE A 147 6.49 -1.21 -3.59
C PHE A 147 6.66 -2.24 -4.71
N ILE A 148 6.58 -1.80 -5.96
CA ILE A 148 6.72 -2.67 -7.13
C ILE A 148 8.08 -3.37 -7.12
N GLU A 149 9.17 -2.62 -6.97
CA GLU A 149 10.52 -3.18 -6.95
C GLU A 149 10.76 -4.08 -5.73
N SER A 150 10.12 -3.76 -4.58
CA SER A 150 10.14 -4.63 -3.40
C SER A 150 9.44 -5.96 -3.67
N ILE A 151 8.28 -5.97 -4.34
CA ILE A 151 7.56 -7.17 -4.72
C ILE A 151 8.43 -8.04 -5.64
N LEU A 152 9.05 -7.45 -6.67
CA LEU A 152 9.90 -8.15 -7.62
C LEU A 152 11.15 -8.75 -6.96
N GLU A 153 11.78 -8.00 -6.04
CA GLU A 153 12.94 -8.51 -5.30
C GLU A 153 12.57 -9.64 -4.34
N ILE A 154 11.40 -9.55 -3.67
CA ILE A 154 10.90 -10.62 -2.80
C ILE A 154 10.59 -11.89 -3.61
N ASP A 155 9.99 -11.75 -4.79
CA ASP A 155 9.74 -12.91 -5.67
C ASP A 155 11.05 -13.57 -6.12
N LYS A 156 12.04 -12.78 -6.49
CA LYS A 156 13.36 -13.25 -6.88
C LYS A 156 14.06 -14.04 -5.76
N GLN A 157 13.95 -13.58 -4.50
CA GLN A 157 14.64 -14.21 -3.37
C GLN A 157 13.86 -15.36 -2.74
N PHE A 158 12.54 -15.31 -2.71
CA PHE A 158 11.69 -16.21 -1.94
C PHE A 158 10.59 -16.90 -2.75
N GLY A 159 10.40 -16.52 -4.01
CA GLY A 159 9.43 -17.14 -4.91
C GLY A 159 9.78 -18.62 -5.27
N PRO A 160 8.97 -19.27 -6.09
CA PRO A 160 7.72 -18.74 -6.62
C PRO A 160 6.60 -18.67 -5.58
N PHE A 161 5.61 -17.79 -5.82
CA PHE A 161 4.41 -17.68 -4.99
C PHE A 161 3.19 -18.31 -5.68
N GLU A 162 2.34 -19.01 -4.90
CA GLU A 162 1.06 -19.54 -5.39
C GLU A 162 0.07 -18.40 -5.69
N ALA A 163 0.10 -17.35 -4.85
CA ALA A 163 -0.75 -16.18 -5.01
C ALA A 163 -0.11 -14.93 -4.38
N ILE A 164 -0.62 -13.77 -4.79
CA ILE A 164 -0.34 -12.47 -4.16
C ILE A 164 -1.66 -11.84 -3.73
N ILE A 165 -1.69 -11.26 -2.52
CA ILE A 165 -2.83 -10.51 -2.01
C ILE A 165 -2.35 -9.11 -1.68
N GLY A 166 -2.85 -8.12 -2.43
CA GLY A 166 -2.51 -6.70 -2.26
C GLY A 166 -3.69 -5.88 -1.75
N HIS A 167 -3.45 -5.02 -0.76
CA HIS A 167 -4.45 -4.11 -0.21
C HIS A 167 -4.16 -2.66 -0.61
N SER A 168 -5.16 -1.93 -1.12
CA SER A 168 -5.05 -0.51 -1.48
C SER A 168 -3.86 -0.27 -2.43
N LEU A 169 -2.90 0.62 -2.09
CA LEU A 169 -1.67 0.84 -2.87
C LEU A 169 -0.90 -0.47 -3.13
N GLY A 170 -0.91 -1.42 -2.19
CA GLY A 170 -0.31 -2.75 -2.39
C GLY A 170 -0.98 -3.54 -3.50
N GLY A 171 -2.30 -3.34 -3.71
CA GLY A 171 -3.03 -3.92 -4.83
C GLY A 171 -2.60 -3.32 -6.17
N MET A 172 -2.54 -1.99 -6.27
CA MET A 172 -2.02 -1.29 -7.47
C MET A 172 -0.60 -1.75 -7.79
N SER A 173 0.26 -1.80 -6.78
CA SER A 173 1.66 -2.21 -6.93
C SER A 173 1.78 -3.68 -7.38
N THR A 174 0.90 -4.56 -6.91
CA THR A 174 0.85 -5.97 -7.33
C THR A 174 0.51 -6.08 -8.82
N LEU A 175 -0.53 -5.38 -9.29
CA LEU A 175 -0.92 -5.39 -10.71
C LEU A 175 0.21 -4.83 -11.61
N ASN A 176 0.87 -3.77 -11.17
CA ASN A 176 2.01 -3.20 -11.89
C ASN A 176 3.24 -4.12 -11.87
N ALA A 177 3.50 -4.86 -10.79
CA ALA A 177 4.56 -5.87 -10.74
C ALA A 177 4.29 -7.01 -11.73
N ILE A 178 3.02 -7.46 -11.85
CA ILE A 178 2.60 -8.45 -12.86
C ILE A 178 2.83 -7.91 -14.26
N ASN A 179 2.45 -6.67 -14.53
CA ASN A 179 2.71 -6.01 -15.82
C ASN A 179 4.21 -5.90 -16.14
N LYS A 180 5.08 -5.80 -15.13
CA LYS A 180 6.54 -5.82 -15.26
C LYS A 180 7.14 -7.24 -15.38
N GLY A 181 6.32 -8.27 -15.42
CA GLY A 181 6.77 -9.65 -15.68
C GLY A 181 6.77 -10.57 -14.46
N LEU A 182 6.25 -10.14 -13.31
CA LEU A 182 6.04 -11.04 -12.17
C LEU A 182 5.10 -12.18 -12.56
N LYS A 183 5.54 -13.41 -12.35
CA LYS A 183 4.75 -14.61 -12.68
C LYS A 183 4.10 -15.16 -11.41
N VAL A 184 2.80 -15.12 -11.33
CA VAL A 184 2.01 -15.67 -10.23
C VAL A 184 0.74 -16.30 -10.77
N LYS A 185 0.28 -17.40 -10.14
CA LYS A 185 -0.93 -18.12 -10.59
C LYS A 185 -2.21 -17.29 -10.32
N ASN A 186 -2.27 -16.61 -9.19
CA ASN A 186 -3.44 -15.86 -8.76
C ASN A 186 -3.03 -14.54 -8.10
N ALA A 187 -3.79 -13.48 -8.38
CA ALA A 187 -3.67 -12.20 -7.69
C ALA A 187 -5.02 -11.76 -7.15
N THR A 188 -5.06 -11.34 -5.89
CA THR A 188 -6.25 -10.78 -5.25
C THR A 188 -5.97 -9.35 -4.84
N VAL A 189 -6.84 -8.42 -5.23
CA VAL A 189 -6.75 -7.01 -4.93
C VAL A 189 -7.92 -6.59 -4.05
N ILE A 190 -7.63 -5.95 -2.92
CA ILE A 190 -8.62 -5.56 -1.91
C ILE A 190 -8.60 -4.05 -1.76
N GLY A 191 -9.73 -3.37 -2.06
CA GLY A 191 -9.92 -1.94 -1.83
C GLY A 191 -8.85 -1.06 -2.51
N SER A 192 -8.43 -1.44 -3.70
CA SER A 192 -7.47 -0.69 -4.51
C SER A 192 -8.18 0.37 -5.35
N GLY A 193 -7.56 1.55 -5.47
CA GLY A 193 -7.91 2.49 -6.54
C GLY A 193 -7.35 2.01 -7.88
N ASP A 194 -7.82 2.60 -8.95
CA ASP A 194 -7.40 2.33 -10.33
C ASP A 194 -6.73 3.56 -10.98
N VAL A 195 -7.06 4.76 -10.51
CA VAL A 195 -6.57 6.03 -11.05
C VAL A 195 -5.68 6.76 -10.04
N VAL A 196 -4.40 6.92 -10.36
CA VAL A 196 -3.43 7.62 -9.49
C VAL A 196 -3.81 9.10 -9.33
N GLN A 197 -4.37 9.73 -10.38
CA GLN A 197 -4.78 11.13 -10.33
C GLN A 197 -5.83 11.39 -9.25
N ASP A 198 -6.81 10.50 -9.10
CA ASP A 198 -7.85 10.62 -8.07
C ASP A 198 -7.26 10.63 -6.65
N ILE A 199 -6.19 9.86 -6.43
CA ILE A 199 -5.47 9.81 -5.14
C ILE A 199 -4.75 11.14 -4.88
N VAL A 200 -4.15 11.74 -5.92
CA VAL A 200 -3.48 13.05 -5.84
C VAL A 200 -4.49 14.15 -5.56
N ASP A 201 -5.61 14.15 -6.28
CA ASP A 201 -6.67 15.17 -6.15
C ASP A 201 -7.32 15.10 -4.77
N ASP A 202 -7.64 13.90 -4.29
CA ASP A 202 -8.17 13.66 -2.94
C ASP A 202 -7.21 14.15 -1.85
N PHE A 203 -5.91 13.97 -2.05
CA PHE A 203 -4.88 14.47 -1.15
C PHE A 203 -4.83 16.01 -1.12
N VAL A 204 -4.88 16.66 -2.27
CA VAL A 204 -4.89 18.12 -2.40
C VAL A 204 -6.14 18.72 -1.76
N ILE A 205 -7.32 18.10 -1.97
CA ILE A 205 -8.58 18.48 -1.32
C ILE A 205 -8.46 18.36 0.20
N LYS A 206 -7.89 17.28 0.72
CA LYS A 206 -7.68 17.08 2.16
C LYS A 206 -6.74 18.11 2.77
N LEU A 207 -5.76 18.61 2.01
CA LEU A 207 -4.90 19.72 2.40
C LEU A 207 -5.59 21.09 2.31
N LYS A 208 -6.83 21.16 1.79
CA LYS A 208 -7.60 22.39 1.55
C LYS A 208 -6.86 23.37 0.64
N LEU A 209 -6.17 22.84 -0.36
CA LEU A 209 -5.46 23.60 -1.40
C LEU A 209 -6.31 23.73 -2.66
N ASN A 210 -5.92 24.66 -3.54
CA ASN A 210 -6.53 24.79 -4.85
C ASN A 210 -6.31 23.50 -5.67
N PRO A 211 -7.34 22.97 -6.37
CA PRO A 211 -7.23 21.77 -7.21
C PRO A 211 -6.10 21.84 -8.25
N GLU A 212 -5.76 23.03 -8.76
CA GLU A 212 -4.66 23.25 -9.69
C GLU A 212 -3.29 22.75 -9.14
N ILE A 213 -3.14 22.70 -7.83
CA ILE A 213 -1.97 22.12 -7.19
C ILE A 213 -1.85 20.60 -7.49
N GLY A 214 -2.96 19.90 -7.74
CA GLY A 214 -2.98 18.51 -8.16
C GLY A 214 -2.21 18.28 -9.46
N ASN A 215 -2.49 19.08 -10.49
CA ASN A 215 -1.79 19.03 -11.77
C ASN A 215 -0.29 19.32 -11.62
N GLN A 216 0.05 20.32 -10.80
CA GLN A 216 1.45 20.66 -10.55
C GLN A 216 2.19 19.59 -9.75
N LEU A 217 1.50 18.94 -8.82
CA LEU A 217 2.03 17.84 -8.03
C LEU A 217 2.32 16.63 -8.93
N ARG A 218 1.40 16.30 -9.83
CA ARG A 218 1.60 15.28 -10.85
C ARG A 218 2.81 15.60 -11.74
N ALA A 219 2.85 16.79 -12.33
CA ALA A 219 3.98 17.22 -13.19
C ALA A 219 5.33 17.18 -12.42
N HIS A 220 5.31 17.51 -11.11
CA HIS A 220 6.48 17.42 -10.25
C HIS A 220 6.96 15.97 -10.11
N PHE A 221 6.06 14.99 -9.93
CA PHE A 221 6.40 13.58 -9.82
C PHE A 221 6.84 12.99 -11.16
N GLU A 222 6.16 13.30 -12.26
CA GLU A 222 6.55 12.88 -13.61
C GLU A 222 7.95 13.35 -13.97
N LYS A 223 8.29 14.61 -13.64
CA LYS A 223 9.63 15.15 -13.87
C LYS A 223 10.70 14.44 -13.03
N LYS A 224 10.35 14.01 -11.80
CA LYS A 224 11.32 13.44 -10.86
C LYS A 224 11.50 11.93 -11.00
N TYR A 225 10.45 11.22 -11.36
CA TYR A 225 10.41 9.76 -11.33
C TYR A 225 10.04 9.11 -12.67
N GLY A 226 9.78 9.91 -13.70
CA GLY A 226 9.25 9.46 -14.99
C GLY A 226 7.72 9.35 -14.99
N SER A 227 7.14 9.08 -16.17
CA SER A 227 5.70 8.78 -16.29
C SER A 227 5.38 7.49 -15.54
N ILE A 228 4.39 7.57 -14.67
CA ILE A 228 3.90 6.45 -13.85
C ILE A 228 2.68 5.86 -14.55
#